data_3ddaefae072b405ae184ff678f7b7b64
#
_entry.id   3ddaefae072b405ae184ff678f7b7b64
#
_cell.length_a   1.000
_cell.length_b   1.000
_cell.length_c   1.000
_cell.angle_alpha   90.00
_cell.angle_beta   90.00
_cell.angle_gamma   90.00
#
_symmetry.space_group_name_H-M   'P 1'
#
loop_
_entity.id
_entity.type
_entity.pdbx_description
1 polymer ?
#
loop_
_entity_poly.entity_id
_entity_poly.type
_entity_poly.pdbx_seq_one_letter_code
_entity_poly.pdbx_strand_id
1 'polypeptide(L)'
;HAGGMYQAVGDGLVQKMIGKSALAAQEKIEAKAEKIIGVNCYLEENSNVEQPEPYRPDAITMKAHVEKFKSFKSSRDQNKLDEALHSLRESAGDINQNIFEKVVEASSADATHGEIISILREELGFGHPMIIT
;
A
#
# COMPACT_ATOMS: atom_id res chain seq x y z
N HIS A 1 25.94 -18.26 2.16
CA HIS A 1 24.72 -19.07 2.23
C HIS A 1 23.59 -18.18 2.79
N ALA A 2 22.61 -17.83 1.97
CA ALA A 2 21.48 -16.94 2.35
C ALA A 2 20.29 -17.72 2.97
N GLY A 3 20.51 -18.89 3.57
CA GLY A 3 19.46 -19.68 4.25
C GLY A 3 18.36 -20.25 3.34
N GLY A 4 18.55 -20.20 2.02
CA GLY A 4 17.55 -20.60 1.03
C GLY A 4 16.68 -19.45 0.55
N MET A 5 15.83 -19.71 -0.47
CA MET A 5 15.01 -18.68 -1.12
C MET A 5 13.99 -18.06 -0.15
N TYR A 6 13.37 -18.87 0.69
CA TYR A 6 12.36 -18.39 1.64
C TYR A 6 12.95 -17.33 2.60
N GLN A 7 14.10 -17.63 3.18
CA GLN A 7 14.78 -16.70 4.07
C GLN A 7 15.30 -15.46 3.33
N ALA A 8 15.88 -15.66 2.14
CA ALA A 8 16.37 -14.55 1.31
C ALA A 8 15.26 -13.57 0.90
N VAL A 9 14.03 -14.05 0.67
CA VAL A 9 12.85 -13.21 0.43
C VAL A 9 12.43 -12.51 1.72
N GLY A 10 12.38 -13.23 2.84
CA GLY A 10 12.03 -12.66 4.15
C GLY A 10 13.01 -11.56 4.61
N ASP A 11 14.30 -11.76 4.35
CA ASP A 11 15.36 -10.80 4.69
C ASP A 11 15.47 -9.64 3.67
N GLY A 12 14.64 -9.62 2.63
CA GLY A 12 14.64 -8.57 1.61
C GLY A 12 15.80 -8.63 0.61
N LEU A 13 16.63 -9.68 0.64
CA LEU A 13 17.80 -9.81 -0.23
C LEU A 13 17.39 -9.87 -1.70
N VAL A 14 16.36 -10.65 -2.03
CA VAL A 14 15.88 -10.80 -3.42
C VAL A 14 15.34 -9.46 -3.94
N GLN A 15 14.58 -8.73 -3.16
CA GLN A 15 14.03 -7.43 -3.50
C GLN A 15 15.15 -6.40 -3.73
N LYS A 16 16.17 -6.41 -2.88
CA LYS A 16 17.36 -5.56 -3.05
C LYS A 16 18.10 -5.87 -4.35
N MET A 17 18.24 -7.15 -4.70
CA MET A 17 18.89 -7.56 -5.97
C MET A 17 18.06 -7.12 -7.18
N ILE A 18 16.73 -7.27 -7.13
CA ILE A 18 15.84 -6.81 -8.19
C ILE A 18 15.94 -5.28 -8.36
N GLY A 19 15.87 -4.53 -7.26
CA GLY A 19 16.00 -3.07 -7.29
C GLY A 19 17.33 -2.62 -7.89
N LYS A 20 18.44 -3.24 -7.49
CA LYS A 20 19.76 -2.95 -8.06
C LYS A 20 19.83 -3.25 -9.56
N SER A 21 19.25 -4.37 -10.00
CA SER A 21 19.17 -4.74 -11.40
C SER A 21 18.34 -3.77 -12.22
N ALA A 22 17.20 -3.32 -11.67
CA ALA A 22 16.31 -2.34 -12.31
C ALA A 22 17.00 -0.97 -12.47
N LEU A 23 17.70 -0.49 -11.44
CA LEU A 23 18.50 0.74 -11.54
C LEU A 23 19.58 0.64 -12.60
N ALA A 24 20.34 -0.44 -12.64
CA ALA A 24 21.38 -0.64 -13.64
C ALA A 24 20.80 -0.72 -15.07
N ALA A 25 19.61 -1.29 -15.26
CA ALA A 25 18.92 -1.27 -16.55
C ALA A 25 18.48 0.15 -16.94
N GLN A 26 17.92 0.90 -15.99
CA GLN A 26 17.51 2.28 -16.21
C GLN A 26 18.70 3.17 -16.61
N GLU A 27 19.82 3.06 -15.92
CA GLU A 27 21.05 3.79 -16.25
C GLU A 27 21.53 3.51 -17.68
N LYS A 28 21.45 2.26 -18.16
CA LYS A 28 21.79 1.90 -19.53
C LYS A 28 20.86 2.54 -20.56
N ILE A 29 19.57 2.60 -20.25
CA ILE A 29 18.55 3.22 -21.12
C ILE A 29 18.79 4.74 -21.19
N GLU A 30 19.02 5.40 -20.06
CA GLU A 30 19.30 6.83 -19.97
C GLU A 30 20.60 7.23 -20.69
N ALA A 31 21.64 6.42 -20.49
CA ALA A 31 22.94 6.59 -21.18
C ALA A 31 22.88 6.23 -22.69
N LYS A 32 21.72 5.80 -23.20
CA LYS A 32 21.54 5.31 -24.58
C LYS A 32 22.44 4.13 -24.95
N ALA A 33 23.00 3.44 -23.96
CA ALA A 33 23.78 2.21 -24.16
C ALA A 33 22.86 1.05 -24.59
N GLU A 34 21.63 1.05 -24.10
CA GLU A 34 20.54 0.18 -24.54
C GLU A 34 19.48 1.01 -25.27
N LYS A 35 19.17 0.63 -26.51
CA LYS A 35 18.25 1.38 -27.37
C LYS A 35 16.88 0.74 -27.37
N ILE A 36 15.87 1.49 -26.94
CA ILE A 36 14.47 1.10 -26.97
C ILE A 36 13.74 2.06 -27.91
N ILE A 37 13.23 1.55 -29.03
CA ILE A 37 12.50 2.34 -30.01
C ILE A 37 11.24 2.96 -29.36
N GLY A 38 11.06 4.25 -29.56
CA GLY A 38 9.93 5.00 -29.00
C GLY A 38 10.11 5.39 -27.52
N VAL A 39 11.24 5.03 -26.85
CA VAL A 39 11.55 5.40 -25.48
C VAL A 39 12.79 6.30 -25.41
N ASN A 40 13.93 5.88 -25.97
CA ASN A 40 15.15 6.67 -25.96
C ASN A 40 15.80 6.83 -27.34
N CYS A 41 15.19 6.27 -28.39
CA CYS A 41 15.57 6.50 -29.79
C CYS A 41 14.32 6.47 -30.70
N TYR A 42 14.43 7.14 -31.84
CA TYR A 42 13.33 7.30 -32.80
C TYR A 42 12.06 7.87 -32.15
N LEU A 43 12.23 8.84 -31.28
CA LEU A 43 11.13 9.63 -30.74
C LEU A 43 10.60 10.57 -31.84
N GLU A 44 9.29 10.65 -32.01
CA GLU A 44 8.67 11.71 -32.82
C GLU A 44 8.82 13.05 -32.08
N GLU A 45 9.67 13.94 -32.59
CA GLU A 45 9.92 15.27 -32.00
C GLU A 45 8.67 16.17 -32.00
N ASN A 46 7.64 15.82 -32.76
CA ASN A 46 6.40 16.56 -32.93
C ASN A 46 5.14 15.74 -32.63
N SER A 47 5.19 14.80 -31.73
CA SER A 47 3.91 14.23 -31.26
C SER A 47 3.17 15.32 -30.47
N ASN A 48 2.35 16.10 -31.16
CA ASN A 48 1.26 16.88 -30.56
C ASN A 48 0.20 15.94 -29.95
N VAL A 49 0.65 14.90 -29.26
CA VAL A 49 -0.23 14.15 -28.38
C VAL A 49 -0.43 15.09 -27.19
N GLU A 50 -1.53 15.83 -27.22
CA GLU A 50 -2.01 16.51 -26.04
C GLU A 50 -1.98 15.51 -24.89
N GLN A 51 -0.99 15.60 -24.02
CA GLN A 51 -0.99 14.78 -22.83
C GLN A 51 -2.27 15.16 -22.08
N PRO A 52 -3.17 14.20 -21.84
CA PRO A 52 -4.38 14.52 -21.09
C PRO A 52 -3.94 15.13 -19.76
N GLU A 53 -4.49 16.29 -19.45
CA GLU A 53 -4.20 16.92 -18.15
C GLU A 53 -4.46 15.88 -17.03
N PRO A 54 -3.50 15.65 -16.15
CA PRO A 54 -3.71 14.70 -15.07
C PRO A 54 -4.89 15.19 -14.23
N TYR A 55 -5.91 14.35 -14.12
CA TYR A 55 -7.07 14.65 -13.29
C TYR A 55 -6.59 14.90 -11.86
N ARG A 56 -6.70 16.13 -11.41
CA ARG A 56 -6.44 16.52 -10.02
C ARG A 56 -7.77 16.81 -9.37
N PRO A 57 -8.13 16.10 -8.30
CA PRO A 57 -9.33 16.44 -7.54
C PRO A 57 -9.26 17.88 -7.08
N ASP A 58 -10.39 18.58 -7.17
CA ASP A 58 -10.51 19.95 -6.69
C ASP A 58 -10.19 20.02 -5.19
N ALA A 59 -9.35 20.98 -4.80
CA ALA A 59 -8.88 21.15 -3.43
C ALA A 59 -10.03 21.40 -2.44
N ILE A 60 -11.11 22.06 -2.88
CA ILE A 60 -12.29 22.33 -2.05
C ILE A 60 -13.02 21.04 -1.77
N THR A 61 -13.25 20.22 -2.80
CA THR A 61 -13.89 18.91 -2.68
C THR A 61 -13.07 17.98 -1.78
N MET A 62 -11.74 17.95 -1.95
CA MET A 62 -10.89 17.14 -1.09
C MET A 62 -10.96 17.57 0.38
N LYS A 63 -10.93 18.89 0.64
CA LYS A 63 -11.06 19.41 2.00
C LYS A 63 -12.42 19.07 2.62
N ALA A 64 -13.49 19.19 1.85
CA ALA A 64 -14.84 18.81 2.30
C ALA A 64 -14.92 17.31 2.66
N HIS A 65 -14.30 16.42 1.86
CA HIS A 65 -14.21 14.99 2.18
C HIS A 65 -13.45 14.71 3.47
N VAL A 66 -12.33 15.39 3.70
CA VAL A 66 -11.54 15.24 4.95
C VAL A 66 -12.38 15.68 6.16
N GLU A 67 -13.07 16.80 6.08
CA GLU A 67 -13.93 17.28 7.19
C GLU A 67 -15.11 16.33 7.43
N LYS A 68 -15.74 15.82 6.38
CA LYS A 68 -16.80 14.81 6.49
C LYS A 68 -16.30 13.53 7.18
N PHE A 69 -15.09 13.08 6.82
CA PHE A 69 -14.48 11.91 7.44
C PHE A 69 -14.14 12.13 8.92
N LYS A 70 -13.63 13.31 9.28
CA LYS A 70 -13.39 13.68 10.68
C LYS A 70 -14.69 13.71 11.49
N SER A 71 -15.74 14.30 10.93
CA SER A 71 -17.07 14.33 11.56
C SER A 71 -17.63 12.93 11.76
N PHE A 72 -17.49 12.05 10.76
CA PHE A 72 -17.86 10.63 10.90
C PHE A 72 -17.12 9.98 12.06
N LYS A 73 -15.81 10.14 12.14
CA LYS A 73 -15.00 9.57 13.24
C LYS A 73 -15.40 10.08 14.62
N SER A 74 -15.78 11.34 14.73
CA SER A 74 -16.19 11.95 16.01
C SER A 74 -17.62 11.57 16.44
N SER A 75 -18.47 11.13 15.51
CA SER A 75 -19.88 10.77 15.79
C SER A 75 -20.09 9.29 16.12
N ARG A 76 -19.02 8.47 16.02
CA ARG A 76 -19.09 7.02 16.29
C ARG A 76 -19.29 6.72 17.78
N ASP A 77 -19.93 5.58 18.05
CA ASP A 77 -19.92 4.99 19.39
C ASP A 77 -18.54 4.39 19.69
N GLN A 78 -17.74 5.13 20.44
CA GLN A 78 -16.34 4.75 20.72
C GLN A 78 -16.25 3.45 21.53
N ASN A 79 -17.18 3.22 22.48
CA ASN A 79 -17.14 1.99 23.29
C ASN A 79 -17.40 0.76 22.43
N LYS A 80 -18.43 0.81 21.58
CA LYS A 80 -18.76 -0.28 20.65
C LYS A 80 -17.63 -0.54 19.66
N LEU A 81 -16.99 0.51 19.19
CA LEU A 81 -15.84 0.40 18.29
C LEU A 81 -14.66 -0.26 18.98
N ASP A 82 -14.30 0.19 20.18
CA ASP A 82 -13.14 -0.33 20.93
C ASP A 82 -13.34 -1.81 21.30
N GLU A 83 -14.55 -2.22 21.68
CA GLU A 83 -14.90 -3.61 21.92
C GLU A 83 -14.72 -4.48 20.65
N ALA A 84 -15.21 -4.00 19.51
CA ALA A 84 -15.10 -4.73 18.24
C ALA A 84 -13.65 -4.83 17.75
N LEU A 85 -12.86 -3.77 17.87
CA LEU A 85 -11.44 -3.78 17.52
C LEU A 85 -10.63 -4.68 18.47
N HIS A 86 -10.96 -4.70 19.75
CA HIS A 86 -10.34 -5.62 20.72
C HIS A 86 -10.64 -7.08 20.38
N SER A 87 -11.90 -7.40 20.10
CA SER A 87 -12.32 -8.74 19.67
C SER A 87 -11.63 -9.19 18.37
N LEU A 88 -11.45 -8.27 17.42
CA LEU A 88 -10.68 -8.53 16.20
C LEU A 88 -9.20 -8.85 16.52
N ARG A 89 -8.58 -8.10 17.42
CA ARG A 89 -7.19 -8.31 17.84
C ARG A 89 -7.00 -9.69 18.46
N GLU A 90 -7.86 -10.08 19.41
CA GLU A 90 -7.82 -11.41 20.04
C GLU A 90 -7.99 -12.54 19.02
N SER A 91 -8.93 -12.39 18.09
CA SER A 91 -9.17 -13.39 17.05
C SER A 91 -8.06 -13.49 16.03
N ALA A 92 -7.35 -12.40 15.74
CA ALA A 92 -6.21 -12.40 14.83
C ALA A 92 -4.99 -13.13 15.43
N GLY A 93 -4.87 -13.17 16.76
CA GLY A 93 -3.84 -13.93 17.48
C GLY A 93 -4.12 -15.44 17.62
N ASP A 94 -5.34 -15.90 17.32
CA ASP A 94 -5.75 -17.31 17.44
C ASP A 94 -6.16 -17.93 16.11
N ILE A 95 -5.35 -18.88 15.61
CA ILE A 95 -5.59 -19.58 14.33
C ILE A 95 -6.91 -20.33 14.25
N ASN A 96 -7.55 -20.63 15.39
CA ASN A 96 -8.83 -21.35 15.45
C ASN A 96 -10.04 -20.39 15.39
N GLN A 97 -9.82 -19.09 15.41
CA GLN A 97 -10.88 -18.08 15.38
C GLN A 97 -11.22 -17.65 13.96
N ASN A 98 -12.47 -17.22 13.77
CA ASN A 98 -12.92 -16.69 12.50
C ASN A 98 -12.64 -15.19 12.39
N ILE A 99 -11.44 -14.84 11.91
CA ILE A 99 -11.03 -13.45 11.72
C ILE A 99 -12.00 -12.67 10.81
N PHE A 100 -12.53 -13.33 9.76
CA PHE A 100 -13.43 -12.67 8.81
C PHE A 100 -14.72 -12.16 9.50
N GLU A 101 -15.30 -12.95 10.38
CA GLU A 101 -16.47 -12.56 11.16
C GLU A 101 -16.16 -11.30 12.00
N LYS A 102 -15.01 -11.27 12.64
CA LYS A 102 -14.57 -10.13 13.46
C LYS A 102 -14.27 -8.87 12.64
N VAL A 103 -13.79 -9.02 11.43
CA VAL A 103 -13.67 -7.90 10.47
C VAL A 103 -15.04 -7.32 10.12
N VAL A 104 -16.05 -8.17 9.90
CA VAL A 104 -17.43 -7.73 9.62
C VAL A 104 -18.03 -7.03 10.84
N GLU A 105 -17.84 -7.56 12.05
CA GLU A 105 -18.29 -6.94 13.30
C GLU A 105 -17.64 -5.56 13.50
N ALA A 106 -16.31 -5.46 13.33
CA ALA A 106 -15.59 -4.19 13.43
C ALA A 106 -16.07 -3.16 12.39
N SER A 107 -16.30 -3.60 11.15
CA SER A 107 -16.87 -2.74 10.10
C SER A 107 -18.29 -2.26 10.46
N SER A 108 -19.11 -3.14 11.07
CA SER A 108 -20.46 -2.80 11.53
C SER A 108 -20.47 -1.89 12.77
N ALA A 109 -19.35 -1.80 13.48
CA ALA A 109 -19.09 -0.86 14.56
C ALA A 109 -18.43 0.44 14.08
N ASP A 110 -18.50 0.74 12.78
CA ASP A 110 -17.94 1.93 12.14
C ASP A 110 -16.39 2.02 12.20
N ALA A 111 -15.69 0.88 12.30
CA ALA A 111 -14.24 0.84 12.17
C ALA A 111 -13.83 1.24 10.74
N THR A 112 -12.82 2.06 10.64
CA THR A 112 -12.23 2.41 9.34
C THR A 112 -11.35 1.28 8.82
N HIS A 113 -11.17 1.23 7.50
CA HIS A 113 -10.23 0.28 6.87
C HIS A 113 -8.82 0.37 7.49
N GLY A 114 -8.32 1.58 7.79
CA GLY A 114 -7.02 1.77 8.42
C GLY A 114 -6.92 1.15 9.82
N GLU A 115 -7.96 1.28 10.64
CA GLU A 115 -8.01 0.72 11.99
C GLU A 115 -8.01 -0.83 11.93
N ILE A 116 -8.83 -1.43 11.07
CA ILE A 116 -8.89 -2.89 10.86
C ILE A 116 -7.53 -3.42 10.35
N ILE A 117 -6.99 -2.83 9.29
CA ILE A 117 -5.75 -3.30 8.67
C ILE A 117 -4.55 -3.10 9.59
N SER A 118 -4.52 -2.06 10.43
CA SER A 118 -3.44 -1.88 11.41
C SER A 118 -3.38 -3.04 12.39
N ILE A 119 -4.53 -3.45 12.93
CA ILE A 119 -4.61 -4.61 13.85
C ILE A 119 -4.16 -5.90 13.15
N LEU A 120 -4.67 -6.16 11.94
CA LEU A 120 -4.30 -7.36 11.21
C LEU A 120 -2.80 -7.41 10.86
N ARG A 121 -2.19 -6.26 10.53
CA ARG A 121 -0.74 -6.19 10.28
C ARG A 121 0.08 -6.46 11.54
N GLU A 122 -0.34 -5.91 12.67
CA GLU A 122 0.35 -6.09 13.94
C GLU A 122 0.31 -7.56 14.39
N GLU A 123 -0.87 -8.17 14.37
CA GLU A 123 -1.07 -9.52 14.91
C GLU A 123 -0.60 -10.62 13.94
N LEU A 124 -0.82 -10.46 12.64
CA LEU A 124 -0.45 -11.46 11.64
C LEU A 124 0.96 -11.25 11.05
N GLY A 125 1.65 -10.20 11.46
CA GLY A 125 3.02 -9.92 11.01
C GLY A 125 3.13 -9.59 9.52
N PHE A 126 2.09 -9.03 8.90
CA PHE A 126 2.17 -8.54 7.52
C PHE A 126 3.19 -7.41 7.46
N GLY A 127 4.25 -7.66 6.70
CA GLY A 127 5.42 -6.84 6.65
C GLY A 127 5.15 -5.36 6.43
N HIS A 128 5.96 -4.55 7.06
CA HIS A 128 6.07 -3.15 6.70
C HIS A 128 6.44 -3.06 5.23
N PRO A 129 5.87 -2.10 4.46
CA PRO A 129 6.33 -1.88 3.10
C PRO A 129 7.83 -1.62 3.15
N MET A 130 8.61 -2.41 2.41
CA MET A 130 10.04 -2.16 2.33
C MET A 130 10.24 -0.82 1.62
N ILE A 131 10.56 0.20 2.40
CA ILE A 131 11.03 1.46 1.84
C ILE A 131 12.47 1.18 1.41
N ILE A 132 12.67 1.06 0.09
CA ILE A 132 13.99 1.02 -0.51
C ILE A 132 14.53 2.47 -0.42
N THR A 133 15.34 2.74 0.59
CA THR A 133 16.15 3.97 0.70
C THR A 133 17.48 3.77 0.01
#